data_5739f2fc9873c6b97bd0414c530b4a10
#
_entry.id   5739f2fc9873c6b97bd0414c530b4a10
#
_cell.length_a   1.000
_cell.length_b   1.000
_cell.length_c   1.000
_cell.angle_alpha   90.00
_cell.angle_beta   90.00
_cell.angle_gamma   90.00
#
_symmetry.space_group_name_H-M   'P 1'
#
loop_
_entity.id
_entity.type
_entity.pdbx_description
1 polymer ?
#
loop_
_entity_poly.entity_id
_entity_poly.type
_entity_poly.pdbx_seq_one_letter_code
_entity_poly.pdbx_strand_id
1 'polypeptide(L)'
;MKTLGYYNGKFGPLEEMTVPMNDRACYFGDGVYEATLARNGKIFALKDHLDRFFNSAGLIKIDIPYTKDELAAILYDMLAKMDDKDIFIYWQMTRGTGIRQHQFPAAGTKPNLWIFMKPGKPADSGKRLKLTDMEDTRFLHCNIKTLNLLVNVMAAEKAESLGCGECVFHRGDIVTECAHSNVSIIKDGVFKTHPTDHYILPGITRMHIIQICKDNGIIVDETPFTMAELMDADEIIVSSSTKFCSPACEMNGTP
;
A
#
# COMPACT_ATOMS: atom_id res chain seq x y z
N MET A 1 8.27 -9.20 21.81
CA MET A 1 8.68 -7.78 21.76
C MET A 1 7.49 -6.92 21.32
N LYS A 2 7.36 -5.70 21.82
CA LYS A 2 6.25 -4.79 21.40
C LYS A 2 6.48 -4.23 19.99
N THR A 3 7.72 -3.84 19.67
CA THR A 3 8.13 -3.34 18.36
C THR A 3 9.42 -4.04 17.96
N LEU A 4 9.61 -4.31 16.69
CA LEU A 4 10.78 -5.01 16.17
C LEU A 4 11.19 -4.41 14.84
N GLY A 5 12.45 -4.04 14.74
CA GLY A 5 13.10 -3.59 13.51
C GLY A 5 14.12 -4.62 13.01
N TYR A 6 14.34 -4.63 11.70
CA TYR A 6 15.33 -5.44 11.01
C TYR A 6 16.04 -4.60 9.95
N TYR A 7 17.33 -4.72 9.84
CA TYR A 7 18.12 -4.12 8.78
C TYR A 7 19.26 -5.07 8.35
N ASN A 8 19.18 -5.59 7.13
CA ASN A 8 20.23 -6.42 6.51
C ASN A 8 20.80 -7.53 7.42
N GLY A 9 19.95 -8.32 8.06
CA GLY A 9 20.35 -9.44 8.93
C GLY A 9 20.46 -9.10 10.41
N LYS A 10 20.40 -7.82 10.78
CA LYS A 10 20.38 -7.38 12.19
C LYS A 10 18.95 -7.02 12.60
N PHE A 11 18.52 -7.45 13.77
CA PHE A 11 17.23 -7.07 14.33
C PHE A 11 17.37 -6.69 15.81
N GLY A 12 16.45 -5.84 16.27
CA GLY A 12 16.39 -5.30 17.63
C GLY A 12 15.13 -4.45 17.81
N PRO A 13 14.97 -3.80 18.97
CA PRO A 13 13.90 -2.83 19.19
C PRO A 13 13.89 -1.79 18.06
N LEU A 14 12.70 -1.45 17.55
CA LEU A 14 12.59 -0.52 16.40
C LEU A 14 13.30 0.81 16.67
N GLU A 15 13.20 1.32 17.88
CA GLU A 15 13.74 2.61 18.32
C GLU A 15 15.29 2.66 18.34
N GLU A 16 15.93 1.49 18.33
CA GLU A 16 17.41 1.36 18.32
C GLU A 16 17.97 1.10 16.92
N MET A 17 17.07 0.86 15.94
CA MET A 17 17.51 0.59 14.58
C MET A 17 17.92 1.86 13.85
N THR A 18 18.99 1.75 13.07
CA THR A 18 19.53 2.87 12.27
C THR A 18 19.74 2.45 10.83
N VAL A 19 19.59 3.40 9.92
CA VAL A 19 19.91 3.25 8.50
C VAL A 19 21.01 4.25 8.13
N PRO A 20 21.92 3.90 7.19
CA PRO A 20 22.94 4.84 6.73
C PRO A 20 22.31 6.10 6.11
N MET A 21 22.81 7.28 6.47
CA MET A 21 22.35 8.55 5.91
C MET A 21 22.50 8.65 4.39
N ASN A 22 23.46 7.90 3.83
CA ASN A 22 23.71 7.83 2.39
C ASN A 22 23.01 6.65 1.71
N ASP A 23 21.98 6.07 2.35
CA ASP A 23 21.02 5.20 1.65
C ASP A 23 20.28 6.02 0.58
N ARG A 24 20.13 5.45 -0.60
CA ARG A 24 19.49 6.15 -1.73
C ARG A 24 18.01 6.48 -1.49
N ALA A 25 17.35 5.76 -0.59
CA ALA A 25 16.00 6.13 -0.15
C ALA A 25 15.97 7.50 0.53
N CYS A 26 17.00 7.86 1.31
CA CYS A 26 17.09 9.17 1.97
C CYS A 26 17.25 10.34 0.98
N TYR A 27 17.86 10.08 -0.19
CA TYR A 27 18.06 11.11 -1.21
C TYR A 27 16.92 11.22 -2.21
N PHE A 28 16.36 10.07 -2.63
CA PHE A 28 15.55 9.97 -3.84
C PHE A 28 14.25 9.19 -3.64
N GLY A 29 14.02 8.59 -2.47
CA GLY A 29 12.96 7.58 -2.35
C GLY A 29 13.20 6.38 -3.27
N ASP A 30 14.47 6.04 -3.56
CA ASP A 30 14.86 5.01 -4.53
C ASP A 30 14.69 3.60 -3.94
N GLY A 31 13.46 3.14 -3.94
CA GLY A 31 13.07 1.86 -3.37
C GLY A 31 11.58 1.55 -3.50
N VAL A 32 11.23 0.37 -3.08
CA VAL A 32 9.87 -0.18 -3.06
C VAL A 32 9.53 -0.68 -1.66
N TYR A 33 8.24 -0.75 -1.34
CA TYR A 33 7.79 -1.22 -0.04
C TYR A 33 6.55 -2.10 -0.12
N GLU A 34 6.26 -2.78 0.98
CA GLU A 34 5.01 -3.48 1.24
C GLU A 34 4.54 -3.26 2.67
N ALA A 35 3.24 -3.42 2.86
CA ALA A 35 2.63 -3.40 4.17
C ALA A 35 1.42 -4.33 4.21
N THR A 36 1.32 -5.11 5.29
CA THR A 36 0.20 -6.02 5.53
C THR A 36 -0.03 -6.22 7.04
N LEU A 37 -1.01 -7.04 7.37
CA LEU A 37 -1.31 -7.44 8.73
C LEU A 37 -1.02 -8.93 8.93
N ALA A 38 -0.70 -9.29 10.16
CA ALA A 38 -0.73 -10.68 10.59
C ALA A 38 -1.70 -10.82 11.77
N ARG A 39 -2.36 -11.96 11.85
CA ARG A 39 -3.21 -12.34 12.98
C ARG A 39 -2.95 -13.79 13.38
N ASN A 40 -2.74 -14.01 14.70
CA ASN A 40 -2.48 -15.34 15.24
C ASN A 40 -1.36 -16.08 14.50
N GLY A 41 -0.26 -15.38 14.20
CA GLY A 41 0.91 -15.95 13.52
C GLY A 41 0.75 -16.18 12.00
N LYS A 42 -0.36 -15.75 11.39
CA LYS A 42 -0.59 -15.86 9.93
C LYS A 42 -0.54 -14.48 9.28
N ILE A 43 0.33 -14.30 8.30
CA ILE A 43 0.44 -13.07 7.50
C ILE A 43 -0.63 -13.09 6.41
N PHE A 44 -1.44 -12.03 6.34
CA PHE A 44 -2.49 -11.90 5.33
C PHE A 44 -1.91 -11.81 3.93
N ALA A 45 -2.39 -12.67 3.02
CA ALA A 45 -2.07 -12.69 1.59
C ALA A 45 -0.56 -12.56 1.27
N LEU A 46 0.31 -13.19 2.10
CA LEU A 46 1.78 -13.02 2.00
C LEU A 46 2.30 -13.30 0.59
N LYS A 47 1.82 -14.36 -0.07
CA LYS A 47 2.24 -14.69 -1.43
C LYS A 47 1.99 -13.53 -2.40
N ASP A 48 0.79 -12.95 -2.39
CA ASP A 48 0.41 -11.87 -3.30
C ASP A 48 1.21 -10.59 -3.01
N HIS A 49 1.47 -10.30 -1.72
CA HIS A 49 2.34 -9.20 -1.30
C HIS A 49 3.79 -9.40 -1.79
N LEU A 50 4.33 -10.59 -1.67
CA LEU A 50 5.66 -10.89 -2.18
C LEU A 50 5.71 -10.80 -3.72
N ASP A 51 4.71 -11.33 -4.41
CA ASP A 51 4.61 -11.23 -5.86
C ASP A 51 4.63 -9.77 -6.33
N ARG A 52 3.84 -8.89 -5.68
CA ARG A 52 3.81 -7.47 -6.00
C ARG A 52 5.12 -6.75 -5.62
N PHE A 53 5.74 -7.09 -4.50
CA PHE A 53 7.01 -6.52 -4.07
C PHE A 53 8.12 -6.79 -5.08
N PHE A 54 8.27 -8.03 -5.51
CA PHE A 54 9.26 -8.42 -6.52
C PHE A 54 8.96 -7.79 -7.89
N ASN A 55 7.69 -7.72 -8.28
CA ASN A 55 7.28 -7.02 -9.49
C ASN A 55 7.64 -5.52 -9.43
N SER A 56 7.29 -4.84 -8.34
CA SER A 56 7.61 -3.42 -8.15
C SER A 56 9.12 -3.15 -8.20
N ALA A 57 9.93 -4.00 -7.54
CA ALA A 57 11.39 -3.90 -7.58
C ALA A 57 11.93 -4.09 -9.00
N GLY A 58 11.42 -5.09 -9.73
CA GLY A 58 11.81 -5.36 -11.11
C GLY A 58 11.51 -4.19 -12.05
N LEU A 59 10.33 -3.54 -11.90
CA LEU A 59 9.95 -2.38 -12.71
C LEU A 59 10.90 -1.19 -12.57
N ILE A 60 11.54 -1.02 -11.41
CA ILE A 60 12.58 0.01 -11.19
C ILE A 60 13.99 -0.57 -11.20
N LYS A 61 14.17 -1.82 -11.65
CA LYS A 61 15.47 -2.50 -11.81
C LYS A 61 16.26 -2.58 -10.49
N ILE A 62 15.59 -2.95 -9.41
CA ILE A 62 16.24 -3.37 -8.15
C ILE A 62 16.26 -4.89 -8.12
N ASP A 63 17.45 -5.48 -8.15
CA ASP A 63 17.62 -6.92 -8.02
C ASP A 63 17.55 -7.31 -6.53
N ILE A 64 16.47 -7.94 -6.12
CA ILE A 64 16.27 -8.41 -4.74
C ILE A 64 17.19 -9.62 -4.51
N PRO A 65 18.14 -9.56 -3.52
CA PRO A 65 19.10 -10.62 -3.28
C PRO A 65 18.53 -11.78 -2.42
N TYR A 66 17.23 -11.98 -2.49
CA TYR A 66 16.48 -13.03 -1.79
C TYR A 66 15.47 -13.68 -2.73
N THR A 67 15.21 -14.95 -2.53
CA THR A 67 14.02 -15.59 -3.06
C THR A 67 12.78 -15.16 -2.25
N LYS A 68 11.58 -15.38 -2.80
CA LYS A 68 10.33 -15.12 -2.07
C LYS A 68 10.23 -15.94 -0.79
N ASP A 69 10.69 -17.19 -0.83
CA ASP A 69 10.66 -18.09 0.32
C ASP A 69 11.64 -17.65 1.42
N GLU A 70 12.84 -17.18 1.06
CA GLU A 70 13.80 -16.63 2.02
C GLU A 70 13.25 -15.35 2.68
N LEU A 71 12.64 -14.44 1.92
CA LEU A 71 12.01 -13.25 2.49
C LEU A 71 10.80 -13.62 3.38
N ALA A 72 9.99 -14.59 2.97
CA ALA A 72 8.90 -15.10 3.79
C ALA A 72 9.41 -15.69 5.12
N ALA A 73 10.50 -16.47 5.08
CA ALA A 73 11.11 -17.02 6.28
C ALA A 73 11.58 -15.92 7.24
N ILE A 74 12.24 -14.86 6.74
CA ILE A 74 12.64 -13.71 7.54
C ILE A 74 11.42 -13.05 8.21
N LEU A 75 10.33 -12.84 7.46
CA LEU A 75 9.10 -12.23 7.99
C LEU A 75 8.46 -13.10 9.09
N TYR A 76 8.40 -14.41 8.90
CA TYR A 76 7.86 -15.34 9.92
C TYR A 76 8.77 -15.45 11.14
N ASP A 77 10.10 -15.46 10.97
CA ASP A 77 11.06 -15.47 12.08
C ASP A 77 10.93 -14.21 12.95
N MET A 78 10.68 -13.06 12.33
CA MET A 78 10.41 -11.82 13.04
C MET A 78 9.04 -11.86 13.73
N LEU A 79 8.00 -12.32 13.03
CA LEU A 79 6.64 -12.42 13.58
C LEU A 79 6.60 -13.31 14.82
N ALA A 80 7.35 -14.41 14.83
CA ALA A 80 7.45 -15.32 15.98
C ALA A 80 8.03 -14.67 17.26
N LYS A 81 8.71 -13.52 17.13
CA LYS A 81 9.29 -12.76 18.25
C LYS A 81 8.35 -11.67 18.78
N MET A 82 7.20 -11.46 18.14
CA MET A 82 6.19 -10.48 18.56
C MET A 82 5.28 -11.07 19.63
N ASP A 83 4.93 -10.25 20.62
CA ASP A 83 4.08 -10.69 21.76
C ASP A 83 2.58 -10.56 21.48
N ASP A 84 2.18 -9.71 20.51
CA ASP A 84 0.78 -9.47 20.19
C ASP A 84 0.28 -10.42 19.09
N LYS A 85 -1.02 -10.67 19.09
CA LYS A 85 -1.67 -11.52 18.08
C LYS A 85 -1.98 -10.79 16.78
N ASP A 86 -2.17 -9.48 16.83
CA ASP A 86 -2.47 -8.61 15.70
C ASP A 86 -1.26 -7.72 15.45
N ILE A 87 -0.57 -7.93 14.33
CA ILE A 87 0.69 -7.27 14.01
C ILE A 87 0.59 -6.56 12.66
N PHE A 88 0.96 -5.28 12.63
CA PHE A 88 1.27 -4.57 11.40
C PHE A 88 2.70 -4.88 10.99
N ILE A 89 2.87 -5.25 9.73
CA ILE A 89 4.15 -5.61 9.12
C ILE A 89 4.41 -4.66 7.95
N TYR A 90 5.58 -4.04 7.95
CA TYR A 90 6.08 -3.22 6.85
C TYR A 90 7.48 -3.70 6.46
N TRP A 91 7.75 -3.77 5.17
CA TRP A 91 9.11 -3.97 4.67
C TRP A 91 9.38 -3.14 3.42
N GLN A 92 10.63 -2.78 3.22
CA GLN A 92 11.08 -2.09 2.02
C GLN A 92 12.46 -2.58 1.58
N MET A 93 12.72 -2.41 0.30
CA MET A 93 14.01 -2.58 -0.32
C MET A 93 14.42 -1.29 -0.99
N THR A 94 15.61 -0.78 -0.65
CA THR A 94 16.21 0.36 -1.33
C THR A 94 17.25 -0.12 -2.33
N ARG A 95 17.62 0.71 -3.31
CA ARG A 95 18.68 0.36 -4.26
C ARG A 95 20.07 0.27 -3.60
N GLY A 96 20.20 0.57 -2.32
CA GLY A 96 21.44 0.48 -1.56
C GLY A 96 22.03 1.82 -1.19
N THR A 97 23.26 1.77 -0.71
CA THR A 97 23.99 2.88 -0.12
C THR A 97 25.05 3.40 -1.09
N GLY A 98 25.19 4.70 -1.24
CA GLY A 98 26.21 5.28 -2.13
C GLY A 98 26.30 6.81 -2.06
N ILE A 99 27.19 7.38 -2.86
CA ILE A 99 27.26 8.84 -3.03
C ILE A 99 25.99 9.36 -3.73
N ARG A 100 25.61 10.60 -3.43
CA ARG A 100 24.43 11.23 -4.04
C ARG A 100 24.68 11.59 -5.50
N GLN A 101 24.22 10.73 -6.40
CA GLN A 101 24.19 10.95 -7.86
C GLN A 101 22.93 10.30 -8.44
N HIS A 102 22.38 10.88 -9.53
CA HIS A 102 21.12 10.37 -10.13
C HIS A 102 21.29 9.02 -10.83
N GLN A 103 22.46 8.75 -11.39
CA GLN A 103 22.79 7.47 -12.00
C GLN A 103 22.66 6.34 -10.97
N PHE A 104 22.42 5.12 -11.43
CA PHE A 104 22.48 3.95 -10.57
C PHE A 104 23.86 3.85 -9.92
N PRO A 105 23.94 3.31 -8.72
CA PRO A 105 25.22 3.13 -8.03
C PRO A 105 26.12 2.16 -8.80
N ALA A 106 27.41 2.09 -8.41
CA ALA A 106 28.37 1.18 -9.02
C ALA A 106 27.87 -0.27 -9.02
N ALA A 107 28.25 -1.02 -10.04
CA ALA A 107 27.94 -2.44 -10.15
C ALA A 107 28.36 -3.18 -8.88
N GLY A 108 27.52 -4.09 -8.38
CA GLY A 108 27.74 -4.82 -7.14
C GLY A 108 27.28 -4.12 -5.87
N THR A 109 26.75 -2.89 -5.95
CA THR A 109 26.07 -2.26 -4.80
C THR A 109 24.89 -3.13 -4.38
N LYS A 110 24.88 -3.54 -3.11
CA LYS A 110 23.80 -4.40 -2.57
C LYS A 110 22.60 -3.56 -2.18
N PRO A 111 21.38 -3.95 -2.56
CA PRO A 111 20.15 -3.39 -2.02
C PRO A 111 20.06 -3.55 -0.50
N ASN A 112 19.37 -2.62 0.17
CA ASN A 112 19.16 -2.70 1.61
C ASN A 112 17.72 -3.10 1.92
N LEU A 113 17.56 -4.19 2.65
CA LEU A 113 16.28 -4.64 3.20
C LEU A 113 16.13 -4.14 4.62
N TRP A 114 15.04 -3.43 4.91
CA TRP A 114 14.63 -3.22 6.28
C TRP A 114 13.14 -3.50 6.49
N ILE A 115 12.82 -3.98 7.68
CA ILE A 115 11.49 -4.41 8.06
C ILE A 115 11.19 -3.82 9.43
N PHE A 116 9.94 -3.45 9.68
CA PHE A 116 9.49 -3.27 11.05
C PHE A 116 8.14 -3.94 11.30
N MET A 117 7.96 -4.33 12.55
CA MET A 117 6.73 -4.91 13.06
C MET A 117 6.31 -4.18 14.34
N LYS A 118 5.02 -3.93 14.45
CA LYS A 118 4.40 -3.33 15.64
C LYS A 118 2.98 -3.89 15.83
N PRO A 119 2.40 -3.80 17.04
CA PRO A 119 0.98 -4.07 17.23
C PRO A 119 0.14 -3.27 16.25
N GLY A 120 -0.83 -3.91 15.62
CA GLY A 120 -1.68 -3.25 14.62
C GLY A 120 -2.91 -4.09 14.32
N LYS A 121 -4.07 -3.58 14.71
CA LYS A 121 -5.35 -4.23 14.46
C LYS A 121 -5.88 -3.84 13.08
N PRO A 122 -6.60 -4.73 12.39
CA PRO A 122 -7.42 -4.35 11.26
C PRO A 122 -8.38 -3.22 11.63
N ALA A 123 -8.69 -2.36 10.67
CA ALA A 123 -9.75 -1.38 10.87
C ALA A 123 -11.07 -2.09 11.16
N ASP A 124 -11.93 -1.45 11.94
CA ASP A 124 -13.28 -1.93 12.19
C ASP A 124 -14.09 -1.87 10.88
N SER A 125 -14.47 -3.01 10.35
CA SER A 125 -15.24 -3.13 9.11
C SER A 125 -16.66 -2.56 9.21
N GLY A 126 -17.18 -2.36 10.43
CA GLY A 126 -18.46 -1.71 10.68
C GLY A 126 -18.39 -0.18 10.63
N LYS A 127 -17.18 0.40 10.69
CA LYS A 127 -16.99 1.84 10.65
C LYS A 127 -17.06 2.34 9.20
N ARG A 128 -18.05 3.19 8.92
CA ARG A 128 -18.15 3.89 7.63
C ARG A 128 -17.17 5.07 7.58
N LEU A 129 -16.63 5.34 6.40
CA LEU A 129 -15.65 6.39 6.19
C LEU A 129 -16.32 7.66 5.64
N LYS A 130 -15.86 8.81 6.12
CA LYS A 130 -16.05 10.07 5.42
C LYS A 130 -14.88 10.27 4.47
N LEU A 131 -15.16 10.73 3.28
CA LEU A 131 -14.18 10.93 2.22
C LEU A 131 -14.11 12.40 1.81
N THR A 132 -12.93 12.82 1.39
CA THR A 132 -12.71 14.06 0.63
C THR A 132 -11.98 13.71 -0.67
N ASP A 133 -11.79 14.66 -1.57
CA ASP A 133 -11.08 14.46 -2.82
C ASP A 133 -9.88 15.41 -2.97
N MET A 134 -9.01 15.11 -3.92
CA MET A 134 -7.92 15.97 -4.35
C MET A 134 -7.51 15.63 -5.78
N GLU A 135 -7.12 16.65 -6.57
CA GLU A 135 -6.50 16.43 -7.87
C GLU A 135 -5.26 15.55 -7.75
N ASP A 136 -5.17 14.50 -8.53
CA ASP A 136 -4.05 13.56 -8.55
C ASP A 136 -2.87 14.15 -9.32
N THR A 137 -1.95 14.75 -8.60
CA THR A 137 -0.71 15.31 -9.14
C THR A 137 0.49 14.36 -9.02
N ARG A 138 0.26 13.07 -8.70
CA ARG A 138 1.32 12.06 -8.63
C ARG A 138 1.90 11.79 -10.02
N PHE A 139 3.13 11.28 -10.08
CA PHE A 139 3.77 10.85 -11.32
C PHE A 139 3.11 9.59 -11.93
N LEU A 140 3.42 9.28 -13.20
CA LEU A 140 2.78 8.21 -13.97
C LEU A 140 3.40 6.82 -13.70
N HIS A 141 3.61 6.45 -12.45
CA HIS A 141 4.14 5.14 -12.03
C HIS A 141 3.45 4.66 -10.75
N CYS A 142 2.16 4.99 -10.59
CA CYS A 142 1.39 4.61 -9.39
C CYS A 142 1.20 3.09 -9.27
N ASN A 143 1.36 2.35 -10.38
CA ASN A 143 1.39 0.89 -10.41
C ASN A 143 2.61 0.27 -9.69
N ILE A 144 3.62 1.06 -9.36
CA ILE A 144 4.81 0.64 -8.61
C ILE A 144 4.63 1.05 -7.14
N LYS A 145 4.77 0.11 -6.21
CA LYS A 145 4.68 0.42 -4.78
C LYS A 145 6.00 1.04 -4.29
N THR A 146 6.26 2.26 -4.76
CA THR A 146 7.49 3.04 -4.54
C THR A 146 7.46 3.83 -3.24
N LEU A 147 8.64 4.24 -2.74
CA LEU A 147 8.81 5.12 -1.57
C LEU A 147 8.48 6.60 -1.85
N ASN A 148 8.15 6.99 -3.07
CA ASN A 148 7.85 8.37 -3.46
C ASN A 148 6.38 8.72 -3.16
N LEU A 149 6.10 9.05 -1.90
CA LEU A 149 4.73 9.19 -1.37
C LEU A 149 4.37 10.62 -0.95
N LEU A 150 5.09 11.65 -1.43
CA LEU A 150 4.87 13.04 -0.99
C LEU A 150 3.40 13.48 -1.19
N VAL A 151 2.85 13.27 -2.38
CA VAL A 151 1.45 13.68 -2.68
C VAL A 151 0.45 12.85 -1.87
N ASN A 152 0.74 11.56 -1.66
CA ASN A 152 -0.07 10.68 -0.81
C ASN A 152 -0.10 11.17 0.66
N VAL A 153 1.03 11.63 1.19
CA VAL A 153 1.12 12.20 2.54
C VAL A 153 0.32 13.49 2.64
N MET A 154 0.42 14.38 1.65
CA MET A 154 -0.36 15.63 1.60
C MET A 154 -1.87 15.36 1.53
N ALA A 155 -2.30 14.36 0.76
CA ALA A 155 -3.70 13.95 0.67
C ALA A 155 -4.22 13.33 1.97
N ALA A 156 -3.42 12.50 2.62
CA ALA A 156 -3.76 11.92 3.92
C ALA A 156 -3.91 13.01 5.00
N GLU A 157 -3.03 14.01 5.01
CA GLU A 157 -3.11 15.18 5.92
C GLU A 157 -4.36 16.01 5.64
N LYS A 158 -4.70 16.24 4.36
CA LYS A 158 -5.96 16.90 3.99
C LYS A 158 -7.17 16.16 4.55
N ALA A 159 -7.22 14.83 4.38
CA ALA A 159 -8.32 14.02 4.92
C ALA A 159 -8.42 14.13 6.44
N GLU A 160 -7.30 13.99 7.15
CA GLU A 160 -7.24 14.08 8.62
C GLU A 160 -7.72 15.47 9.10
N SER A 161 -7.24 16.55 8.48
CA SER A 161 -7.61 17.93 8.86
C SER A 161 -9.11 18.23 8.66
N LEU A 162 -9.78 17.49 7.78
CA LEU A 162 -11.22 17.59 7.52
C LEU A 162 -12.05 16.55 8.31
N GLY A 163 -11.42 15.73 9.15
CA GLY A 163 -12.08 14.64 9.87
C GLY A 163 -12.56 13.50 8.95
N CYS A 164 -11.96 13.38 7.77
CA CYS A 164 -12.21 12.32 6.82
C CYS A 164 -11.27 11.12 7.05
N GLY A 165 -11.74 9.93 6.71
CA GLY A 165 -10.96 8.70 6.85
C GLY A 165 -10.07 8.39 5.65
N GLU A 166 -10.28 9.10 4.50
CA GLU A 166 -9.51 8.92 3.27
C GLU A 166 -9.71 10.09 2.31
N CYS A 167 -8.75 10.28 1.38
CA CYS A 167 -8.82 11.26 0.30
C CYS A 167 -8.82 10.53 -1.05
N VAL A 168 -9.84 10.76 -1.85
CA VAL A 168 -9.98 10.23 -3.21
C VAL A 168 -9.18 11.09 -4.17
N PHE A 169 -8.37 10.48 -5.02
CA PHE A 169 -7.67 11.14 -6.10
C PHE A 169 -8.46 11.08 -7.42
N HIS A 170 -8.42 12.17 -8.17
CA HIS A 170 -8.97 12.24 -9.53
C HIS A 170 -8.06 13.04 -10.46
N ARG A 171 -8.06 12.74 -11.75
CA ARG A 171 -7.36 13.49 -12.82
C ARG A 171 -8.41 14.10 -13.73
N GLY A 172 -8.58 15.42 -13.65
CA GLY A 172 -9.78 16.05 -14.20
C GLY A 172 -10.99 15.48 -13.51
N ASP A 173 -11.91 14.85 -14.24
CA ASP A 173 -13.11 14.21 -13.70
C ASP A 173 -12.94 12.69 -13.44
N ILE A 174 -11.86 12.06 -13.87
CA ILE A 174 -11.65 10.62 -13.73
C ILE A 174 -11.06 10.27 -12.37
N VAL A 175 -11.78 9.44 -11.61
CA VAL A 175 -11.31 8.88 -10.33
C VAL A 175 -10.18 7.89 -10.57
N THR A 176 -9.11 7.97 -9.77
CA THR A 176 -8.00 7.01 -9.81
C THR A 176 -8.03 6.07 -8.60
N GLU A 177 -7.49 6.49 -7.48
CA GLU A 177 -7.50 5.72 -6.23
C GLU A 177 -7.55 6.66 -5.02
N CYS A 178 -7.25 6.21 -3.81
CA CYS A 178 -7.15 7.06 -2.63
C CYS A 178 -5.68 7.30 -2.22
N ALA A 179 -5.48 8.12 -1.18
CA ALA A 179 -4.15 8.46 -0.67
C ALA A 179 -3.30 7.22 -0.32
N HIS A 180 -3.91 6.17 0.22
CA HIS A 180 -3.21 4.91 0.58
C HIS A 180 -4.08 3.65 0.41
N SER A 181 -5.12 3.72 -0.40
CA SER A 181 -6.08 2.65 -0.69
C SER A 181 -6.65 2.78 -2.10
N ASN A 182 -7.33 1.74 -2.59
CA ASN A 182 -8.12 1.84 -3.81
C ASN A 182 -9.56 2.22 -3.47
N VAL A 183 -10.24 2.90 -4.40
CA VAL A 183 -11.67 3.19 -4.34
C VAL A 183 -12.40 2.45 -5.45
N SER A 184 -13.59 1.99 -5.13
CA SER A 184 -14.51 1.32 -6.04
C SER A 184 -15.93 1.78 -5.74
N ILE A 185 -16.84 1.62 -6.68
CA ILE A 185 -18.26 1.92 -6.49
C ILE A 185 -19.12 0.70 -6.80
N ILE A 186 -20.32 0.68 -6.20
CA ILE A 186 -21.40 -0.21 -6.63
C ILE A 186 -22.50 0.69 -7.20
N LYS A 187 -22.94 0.38 -8.42
CA LYS A 187 -24.09 1.02 -9.07
C LYS A 187 -24.93 -0.03 -9.78
N ASP A 188 -26.21 -0.07 -9.50
CA ASP A 188 -27.16 -1.02 -10.11
C ASP A 188 -26.68 -2.48 -10.04
N GLY A 189 -26.06 -2.88 -8.93
CA GLY A 189 -25.52 -4.21 -8.71
C GLY A 189 -24.21 -4.53 -9.45
N VAL A 190 -23.59 -3.56 -10.11
CA VAL A 190 -22.28 -3.68 -10.75
C VAL A 190 -21.18 -3.12 -9.83
N PHE A 191 -20.15 -3.91 -9.56
CA PHE A 191 -18.93 -3.46 -8.88
C PHE A 191 -17.99 -2.83 -9.91
N LYS A 192 -17.76 -1.52 -9.81
CA LYS A 192 -16.91 -0.76 -10.74
C LYS A 192 -15.68 -0.22 -10.05
N THR A 193 -14.52 -0.36 -10.71
CA THR A 193 -13.22 0.05 -10.16
C THR A 193 -12.26 0.44 -11.30
N HIS A 194 -11.40 1.43 -11.06
CA HIS A 194 -10.42 1.86 -12.06
C HIS A 194 -9.52 0.68 -12.50
N PRO A 195 -9.20 0.53 -13.79
CA PRO A 195 -8.33 -0.56 -14.28
C PRO A 195 -6.90 -0.42 -13.70
N THR A 196 -6.19 -1.54 -13.58
CA THR A 196 -4.78 -1.53 -13.16
C THR A 196 -3.88 -1.02 -14.28
N ASP A 197 -3.65 0.28 -14.28
CA ASP A 197 -2.78 1.00 -15.22
C ASP A 197 -1.71 1.80 -14.47
N HIS A 198 -1.18 2.88 -15.08
CA HIS A 198 -0.17 3.74 -14.46
C HIS A 198 -0.72 4.69 -13.38
N TYR A 199 -2.04 4.79 -13.21
CA TYR A 199 -2.68 5.74 -12.31
C TYR A 199 -3.02 5.15 -10.95
N ILE A 200 -3.09 3.83 -10.81
CA ILE A 200 -3.42 3.17 -9.56
C ILE A 200 -2.45 2.06 -9.19
N LEU A 201 -2.35 1.79 -7.89
CA LEU A 201 -1.66 0.59 -7.40
C LEU A 201 -2.56 -0.63 -7.61
N PRO A 202 -2.02 -1.78 -8.13
CA PRO A 202 -2.74 -3.04 -8.14
C PRO A 202 -2.90 -3.58 -6.70
N GLY A 203 -3.96 -3.11 -6.02
CA GLY A 203 -4.22 -3.43 -4.62
C GLY A 203 -4.51 -4.92 -4.39
N ILE A 204 -3.86 -5.53 -3.38
CA ILE A 204 -4.09 -6.94 -3.06
C ILE A 204 -5.54 -7.15 -2.60
N THR A 205 -6.04 -6.31 -1.71
CA THR A 205 -7.43 -6.40 -1.25
C THR A 205 -8.41 -6.14 -2.40
N ARG A 206 -8.14 -5.15 -3.28
CA ARG A 206 -8.94 -4.92 -4.50
C ARG A 206 -9.02 -6.18 -5.36
N MET A 207 -7.89 -6.85 -5.60
CA MET A 207 -7.83 -8.09 -6.37
C MET A 207 -8.70 -9.20 -5.75
N HIS A 208 -8.65 -9.38 -4.44
CA HIS A 208 -9.47 -10.37 -3.74
C HIS A 208 -10.96 -10.01 -3.77
N ILE A 209 -11.33 -8.71 -3.65
CA ILE A 209 -12.74 -8.27 -3.78
C ILE A 209 -13.26 -8.59 -5.18
N ILE A 210 -12.50 -8.27 -6.23
CA ILE A 210 -12.87 -8.60 -7.62
C ILE A 210 -13.11 -10.10 -7.77
N GLN A 211 -12.22 -10.94 -7.21
CA GLN A 211 -12.40 -12.39 -7.28
C GLN A 211 -13.65 -12.85 -6.53
N ILE A 212 -13.89 -12.32 -5.33
CA ILE A 212 -15.12 -12.61 -4.55
C ILE A 212 -16.36 -12.19 -5.33
N CYS A 213 -16.37 -11.02 -5.97
CA CYS A 213 -17.48 -10.59 -6.81
C CYS A 213 -17.75 -11.58 -7.93
N LYS A 214 -16.71 -11.97 -8.68
CA LYS A 214 -16.81 -12.94 -9.78
C LYS A 214 -17.33 -14.31 -9.32
N ASP A 215 -16.80 -14.81 -8.20
CA ASP A 215 -17.20 -16.12 -7.63
C ASP A 215 -18.67 -16.14 -7.15
N ASN A 216 -19.23 -14.97 -6.85
CA ASN A 216 -20.63 -14.80 -6.41
C ASN A 216 -21.56 -14.25 -7.50
N GLY A 217 -21.11 -14.19 -8.77
CA GLY A 217 -21.94 -13.76 -9.90
C GLY A 217 -22.22 -12.24 -9.93
N ILE A 218 -21.47 -11.44 -9.17
CA ILE A 218 -21.55 -9.96 -9.23
C ILE A 218 -20.74 -9.50 -10.44
N ILE A 219 -21.37 -8.69 -11.29
CA ILE A 219 -20.69 -8.13 -12.47
C ILE A 219 -19.58 -7.17 -12.01
N VAL A 220 -18.41 -7.32 -12.61
CA VAL A 220 -17.24 -6.47 -12.35
C VAL A 220 -16.92 -5.68 -13.61
N ASP A 221 -16.88 -4.35 -13.46
CA ASP A 221 -16.47 -3.41 -14.51
C ASP A 221 -15.12 -2.76 -14.10
N GLU A 222 -14.05 -3.11 -14.80
CA GLU A 222 -12.71 -2.55 -14.62
C GLU A 222 -12.45 -1.46 -15.68
N THR A 223 -13.36 -0.48 -15.80
CA THR A 223 -13.19 0.72 -16.64
C THR A 223 -13.09 1.99 -15.77
N PRO A 224 -12.45 3.06 -16.27
CA PRO A 224 -12.42 4.32 -15.55
C PRO A 224 -13.85 4.84 -15.26
N PHE A 225 -14.01 5.53 -14.14
CA PHE A 225 -15.26 6.19 -13.77
C PHE A 225 -15.00 7.60 -13.26
N THR A 226 -16.02 8.44 -13.36
CA THR A 226 -15.92 9.87 -13.06
C THR A 226 -16.27 10.19 -11.60
N MET A 227 -15.92 11.40 -11.16
CA MET A 227 -16.39 11.95 -9.87
C MET A 227 -17.92 12.05 -9.82
N ALA A 228 -18.58 12.33 -10.96
CA ALA A 228 -20.05 12.34 -11.03
C ALA A 228 -20.64 10.94 -10.80
N GLU A 229 -20.06 9.90 -11.41
CA GLU A 229 -20.46 8.50 -11.17
C GLU A 229 -20.19 8.08 -9.72
N LEU A 230 -19.08 8.54 -9.11
CA LEU A 230 -18.78 8.28 -7.69
C LEU A 230 -19.84 8.90 -6.79
N MET A 231 -20.28 10.14 -7.07
CA MET A 231 -21.33 10.82 -6.29
C MET A 231 -22.72 10.22 -6.48
N ASP A 232 -23.00 9.58 -7.63
CA ASP A 232 -24.27 8.91 -7.95
C ASP A 232 -24.26 7.41 -7.58
N ALA A 233 -23.19 6.92 -6.99
CA ALA A 233 -23.06 5.50 -6.62
C ALA A 233 -24.02 5.10 -5.51
N ASP A 234 -24.51 3.85 -5.57
CA ASP A 234 -25.30 3.25 -4.49
C ASP A 234 -24.43 2.98 -3.25
N GLU A 235 -23.15 2.59 -3.48
CA GLU A 235 -22.15 2.43 -2.44
C GLU A 235 -20.76 2.83 -2.94
N ILE A 236 -19.96 3.44 -2.05
CA ILE A 236 -18.53 3.70 -2.27
C ILE A 236 -17.73 2.81 -1.31
N ILE A 237 -16.76 2.08 -1.85
CA ILE A 237 -15.93 1.11 -1.12
C ILE A 237 -14.47 1.52 -1.21
N VAL A 238 -13.83 1.65 -0.05
CA VAL A 238 -12.39 1.87 0.08
C VAL A 238 -11.71 0.58 0.51
N SER A 239 -10.64 0.17 -0.17
CA SER A 239 -9.98 -1.10 0.09
C SER A 239 -8.47 -0.97 0.23
N SER A 240 -7.90 -1.61 1.27
CA SER A 240 -6.46 -1.73 1.50
C SER A 240 -6.15 -2.93 2.41
N SER A 241 -4.88 -3.32 2.53
CA SER A 241 -4.46 -4.44 3.39
C SER A 241 -4.67 -4.18 4.89
N THR A 242 -4.93 -2.94 5.31
CA THR A 242 -5.19 -2.58 6.72
C THR A 242 -6.65 -2.24 6.99
N LYS A 243 -7.36 -1.71 5.99
CA LYS A 243 -8.79 -1.38 6.07
C LYS A 243 -9.68 -2.52 5.56
N PHE A 244 -9.12 -3.47 4.81
CA PHE A 244 -9.84 -4.49 4.05
C PHE A 244 -10.88 -3.84 3.13
N CYS A 245 -12.16 -4.02 3.42
CA CYS A 245 -13.28 -3.46 2.68
C CYS A 245 -14.05 -2.53 3.63
N SER A 246 -13.95 -1.23 3.43
CA SER A 246 -14.60 -0.22 4.27
C SER A 246 -15.58 0.60 3.43
N PRO A 247 -16.88 0.59 3.75
CA PRO A 247 -17.85 1.43 3.06
C PRO A 247 -17.71 2.90 3.45
N ALA A 248 -17.99 3.82 2.54
CA ALA A 248 -18.12 5.23 2.84
C ALA A 248 -19.56 5.60 3.25
N CYS A 249 -19.72 6.73 3.92
CA CYS A 249 -21.02 7.31 4.27
C CYS A 249 -21.16 8.78 3.89
N GLU A 250 -20.07 9.39 3.44
CA GLU A 250 -20.05 10.82 3.10
C GLU A 250 -18.91 11.09 2.13
N MET A 251 -19.15 11.90 1.12
CA MET A 251 -18.16 12.42 0.19
C MET A 251 -18.27 13.93 0.12
N ASN A 252 -17.23 14.68 0.52
CA ASN A 252 -17.22 16.16 0.56
C ASN A 252 -18.41 16.78 1.31
N GLY A 253 -18.81 16.21 2.43
CA GLY A 253 -19.95 16.67 3.21
C GLY A 253 -21.33 16.23 2.68
N THR A 254 -21.39 15.52 1.55
CA THR A 254 -22.61 14.94 1.01
C THR A 254 -22.74 13.49 1.49
N PRO A 255 -23.84 13.09 2.19
CA PRO A 255 -24.09 11.73 2.63
C PRO A 255 -24.23 10.73 1.49
#